data_ee92cbacfd92a5253c3a08209f8a54d1
#
_entry.id   ee92cbacfd92a5253c3a08209f8a54d1
#
_cell.length_a   1.000
_cell.length_b   1.000
_cell.length_c   1.000
_cell.angle_alpha   90.00
_cell.angle_beta   90.00
_cell.angle_gamma   90.00
#
_symmetry.space_group_name_H-M   'P 1'
#
loop_
_entity.id
_entity.type
_entity.pdbx_description
1 polymer ?
#
loop_
_entity_poly.entity_id
_entity_poly.type
_entity_poly.pdbx_seq_one_letter_code
_entity_poly.pdbx_strand_id
1 'polypeptide(L)'
;VIESVRRAVSIPVMAKCRIGHTQEARLLEAIGVDFIDESEVLTPADEEHHVDKSAFRTPFVCGGRDLGEALRRIGEGAAMIRTKGEAGSGNIVEAVRHLRRMGREMRALQSAPRDELMARAKEYAAPYELVLRVAELGALPVPNFAAGGIATPADAALCMSLGAQAVFVGSGIFKSADPAARARAIVRATTHWQDPKEVLEASRGLGE
;
A
#
# COMPACT_ATOMS: atom_id res chain seq x y z
N VAL A 1 -6.72 8.51 21.00
CA VAL A 1 -7.33 7.98 19.77
C VAL A 1 -6.78 6.61 19.45
N ILE A 2 -5.45 6.41 19.20
CA ILE A 2 -4.89 5.11 18.79
C ILE A 2 -5.21 4.00 19.79
N GLU A 3 -4.96 4.22 21.08
CA GLU A 3 -5.28 3.25 22.14
C GLU A 3 -6.78 2.93 22.23
N SER A 4 -7.66 3.92 21.99
CA SER A 4 -9.11 3.67 22.00
C SER A 4 -9.53 2.83 20.80
N VAL A 5 -8.95 3.03 19.62
CA VAL A 5 -9.18 2.16 18.45
C VAL A 5 -8.71 0.73 18.74
N ARG A 6 -7.50 0.55 19.26
CA ARG A 6 -6.96 -0.78 19.59
C ARG A 6 -7.84 -1.54 20.60
N ARG A 7 -8.43 -0.84 21.57
CA ARG A 7 -9.38 -1.47 22.53
C ARG A 7 -10.73 -1.82 21.91
N ALA A 8 -11.12 -1.14 20.82
CA ALA A 8 -12.41 -1.31 20.19
C ALA A 8 -12.46 -2.40 19.12
N VAL A 9 -11.29 -2.85 18.62
CA VAL A 9 -11.21 -3.81 17.51
C VAL A 9 -10.38 -5.04 17.89
N SER A 10 -10.67 -6.17 17.25
CA SER A 10 -9.89 -7.43 17.36
C SER A 10 -8.95 -7.67 16.18
N ILE A 11 -8.99 -6.80 15.15
CA ILE A 11 -8.14 -6.86 13.96
C ILE A 11 -6.85 -6.05 14.20
N PRO A 12 -5.77 -6.32 13.43
CA PRO A 12 -4.54 -5.54 13.51
C PRO A 12 -4.76 -4.05 13.28
N VAL A 13 -4.05 -3.22 14.03
CA VAL A 13 -4.10 -1.76 13.94
C VAL A 13 -2.79 -1.22 13.39
N MET A 14 -2.88 -0.43 12.34
CA MET A 14 -1.77 0.32 11.77
C MET A 14 -1.93 1.80 12.09
N ALA A 15 -0.83 2.44 12.50
CA ALA A 15 -0.82 3.89 12.74
C ALA A 15 0.27 4.57 11.91
N LYS A 16 0.04 5.84 11.57
CA LYS A 16 0.95 6.61 10.73
C LYS A 16 1.94 7.42 11.56
N CYS A 17 3.21 7.43 11.13
CA CYS A 17 4.19 8.42 11.52
C CYS A 17 4.61 9.27 10.32
N ARG A 18 5.19 10.43 10.59
CA ARG A 18 5.78 11.28 9.56
C ARG A 18 7.07 10.65 9.03
N ILE A 19 7.37 10.87 7.75
CA ILE A 19 8.62 10.42 7.14
C ILE A 19 9.81 10.98 7.94
N GLY A 20 10.76 10.10 8.30
CA GLY A 20 11.96 10.43 9.06
C GLY A 20 11.74 10.69 10.55
N HIS A 21 10.52 10.61 11.05
CA HIS A 21 10.23 10.93 12.45
C HIS A 21 10.39 9.72 13.38
N THR A 22 11.65 9.35 13.67
CA THR A 22 11.98 8.19 14.50
C THR A 22 11.29 8.18 15.86
N GLN A 23 11.11 9.36 16.51
CA GLN A 23 10.47 9.40 17.83
C GLN A 23 8.96 9.10 17.75
N GLU A 24 8.24 9.55 16.71
CA GLU A 24 6.85 9.14 16.50
C GLU A 24 6.76 7.62 16.30
N ALA A 25 7.64 7.03 15.49
CA ALA A 25 7.69 5.59 15.31
C ALA A 25 7.92 4.84 16.64
N ARG A 26 8.83 5.30 17.49
CA ARG A 26 9.06 4.74 18.83
C ARG A 26 7.84 4.84 19.74
N LEU A 27 7.11 5.96 19.70
CA LEU A 27 5.87 6.11 20.46
C LEU A 27 4.81 5.12 19.98
N LEU A 28 4.66 4.93 18.66
CA LEU A 28 3.71 3.98 18.09
C LEU A 28 4.04 2.54 18.46
N GLU A 29 5.33 2.17 18.41
CA GLU A 29 5.78 0.85 18.86
C GLU A 29 5.52 0.66 20.36
N ALA A 30 5.79 1.66 21.20
CA ALA A 30 5.50 1.62 22.63
C ALA A 30 3.99 1.49 22.94
N ILE A 31 3.13 2.11 22.15
CA ILE A 31 1.67 1.91 22.20
C ILE A 31 1.31 0.46 21.82
N GLY A 32 2.15 -0.23 21.05
CA GLY A 32 1.97 -1.61 20.61
C GLY A 32 1.03 -1.73 19.41
N VAL A 33 1.13 -0.83 18.43
CA VAL A 33 0.45 -1.00 17.14
C VAL A 33 1.06 -2.20 16.37
N ASP A 34 0.26 -2.82 15.50
CA ASP A 34 0.70 -3.99 14.75
C ASP A 34 1.56 -3.63 13.53
N PHE A 35 1.35 -2.42 12.97
CA PHE A 35 2.11 -1.87 11.85
C PHE A 35 2.31 -0.37 12.02
N ILE A 36 3.44 0.15 11.51
CA ILE A 36 3.72 1.58 11.40
C ILE A 36 3.75 1.96 9.93
N ASP A 37 2.89 2.88 9.49
CA ASP A 37 2.92 3.45 8.15
C ASP A 37 3.74 4.74 8.18
N GLU A 38 4.97 4.69 7.66
CA GLU A 38 5.79 5.89 7.42
C GLU A 38 5.23 6.60 6.20
N SER A 39 4.47 7.69 6.43
CA SER A 39 3.46 8.13 5.47
C SER A 39 3.71 9.52 4.91
N GLU A 40 3.74 9.60 3.58
CA GLU A 40 3.79 10.84 2.82
C GLU A 40 2.51 11.68 2.87
N VAL A 41 1.41 11.17 3.40
CA VAL A 41 0.17 11.97 3.58
C VAL A 41 0.28 12.93 4.76
N LEU A 42 1.29 12.75 5.61
CA LEU A 42 1.66 13.67 6.67
C LEU A 42 2.82 14.55 6.19
N THR A 43 2.96 15.74 6.77
CA THR A 43 4.12 16.58 6.53
C THR A 43 5.39 15.85 6.97
N PRO A 44 6.40 15.67 6.10
CA PRO A 44 7.64 14.98 6.48
C PRO A 44 8.37 15.75 7.60
N ALA A 45 9.03 15.00 8.48
CA ALA A 45 9.93 15.58 9.49
C ALA A 45 11.38 15.67 8.99
N ASP A 46 11.73 14.81 8.03
CA ASP A 46 13.03 14.78 7.37
C ASP A 46 12.82 14.53 5.87
N GLU A 47 13.46 15.35 5.03
CA GLU A 47 13.35 15.25 3.57
C GLU A 47 14.38 14.28 2.98
N GLU A 48 15.46 13.99 3.71
CA GLU A 48 16.58 13.17 3.25
C GLU A 48 16.53 11.74 3.81
N HIS A 49 16.09 11.58 5.08
CA HIS A 49 16.18 10.32 5.77
C HIS A 49 14.80 9.75 6.09
N HIS A 50 14.63 8.45 5.82
CA HIS A 50 13.53 7.65 6.36
C HIS A 50 13.92 7.09 7.74
N VAL A 51 12.93 6.65 8.50
CA VAL A 51 13.16 5.95 9.76
C VAL A 51 13.99 4.69 9.50
N ASP A 52 15.03 4.47 10.29
CA ASP A 52 15.78 3.22 10.29
C ASP A 52 14.92 2.09 10.87
N LYS A 53 14.34 1.30 9.98
CA LYS A 53 13.38 0.24 10.33
C LYS A 53 14.02 -0.95 11.02
N SER A 54 15.35 -1.11 10.89
CA SER A 54 16.08 -2.18 11.56
C SER A 54 16.13 -2.03 13.10
N ALA A 55 15.90 -0.81 13.59
CA ALA A 55 15.84 -0.49 15.02
C ALA A 55 14.50 -0.83 15.68
N PHE A 56 13.52 -1.38 14.93
CA PHE A 56 12.16 -1.66 15.40
C PHE A 56 11.79 -3.13 15.23
N ARG A 57 10.91 -3.60 16.10
CA ARG A 57 10.27 -4.92 15.98
C ARG A 57 8.96 -4.83 15.18
N THR A 58 8.26 -3.69 15.31
CA THR A 58 7.01 -3.44 14.59
C THR A 58 7.29 -3.26 13.10
N PRO A 59 6.61 -4.02 12.21
CA PRO A 59 6.82 -3.94 10.78
C PRO A 59 6.31 -2.60 10.20
N PHE A 60 7.04 -2.10 9.19
CA PHE A 60 6.72 -0.85 8.51
C PHE A 60 6.01 -1.05 7.19
N VAL A 61 5.11 -0.12 6.90
CA VAL A 61 4.47 0.07 5.59
C VAL A 61 4.97 1.38 4.99
N CYS A 62 5.29 1.36 3.70
CA CYS A 62 5.73 2.55 2.97
C CYS A 62 5.01 2.71 1.63
N GLY A 63 4.87 3.94 1.17
CA GLY A 63 4.32 4.25 -0.15
C GLY A 63 5.35 4.07 -1.26
N GLY A 64 4.88 3.63 -2.45
CA GLY A 64 5.69 3.56 -3.67
C GLY A 64 4.85 3.89 -4.90
N ARG A 65 5.43 4.63 -5.87
CA ARG A 65 4.81 5.01 -7.14
C ARG A 65 5.27 4.14 -8.30
N ASP A 66 6.43 3.52 -8.14
CA ASP A 66 7.07 2.67 -9.13
C ASP A 66 7.92 1.60 -8.45
N LEU A 67 8.43 0.67 -9.24
CA LEU A 67 9.22 -0.44 -8.74
C LEU A 67 10.50 0.01 -8.04
N GLY A 68 11.20 1.01 -8.59
CA GLY A 68 12.44 1.52 -8.00
C GLY A 68 12.20 2.09 -6.60
N GLU A 69 11.17 2.92 -6.42
CA GLU A 69 10.79 3.44 -5.11
C GLU A 69 10.39 2.32 -4.16
N ALA A 70 9.57 1.35 -4.61
CA ALA A 70 9.18 0.21 -3.80
C ALA A 70 10.40 -0.60 -3.32
N LEU A 71 11.34 -0.89 -4.23
CA LEU A 71 12.54 -1.67 -3.88
C LEU A 71 13.47 -0.92 -2.93
N ARG A 72 13.58 0.41 -3.04
CA ARG A 72 14.33 1.21 -2.05
C ARG A 72 13.69 1.11 -0.67
N ARG A 73 12.37 1.25 -0.57
CA ARG A 73 11.65 1.11 0.73
C ARG A 73 11.80 -0.30 1.31
N ILE A 74 11.72 -1.34 0.48
CA ILE A 74 11.97 -2.73 0.93
C ILE A 74 13.42 -2.90 1.39
N GLY A 75 14.39 -2.33 0.66
CA GLY A 75 15.80 -2.33 1.06
C GLY A 75 16.05 -1.63 2.39
N GLU A 76 15.24 -0.64 2.76
CA GLU A 76 15.26 0.03 4.06
C GLU A 76 14.48 -0.74 5.15
N GLY A 77 13.91 -1.90 4.83
CA GLY A 77 13.21 -2.76 5.78
C GLY A 77 11.68 -2.62 5.79
N ALA A 78 11.06 -2.01 4.77
CA ALA A 78 9.60 -2.02 4.66
C ALA A 78 9.09 -3.45 4.47
N ALA A 79 8.14 -3.87 5.31
CA ALA A 79 7.50 -5.18 5.28
C ALA A 79 6.26 -5.22 4.39
N MET A 80 5.77 -4.07 3.94
CA MET A 80 4.63 -3.92 3.05
C MET A 80 4.78 -2.63 2.24
N ILE A 81 4.36 -2.68 0.98
CA ILE A 81 4.26 -1.52 0.09
C ILE A 81 2.78 -1.20 -0.15
N ARG A 82 2.47 0.08 -0.31
CA ARG A 82 1.20 0.55 -0.83
C ARG A 82 1.41 1.57 -1.94
N THR A 83 0.43 1.73 -2.83
CA THR A 83 0.44 2.86 -3.76
C THR A 83 0.30 4.17 -2.97
N LYS A 84 0.85 5.25 -3.49
CA LYS A 84 0.67 6.57 -2.89
C LYS A 84 -0.72 7.14 -3.20
N GLY A 85 -1.15 7.08 -4.44
CA GLY A 85 -2.45 7.56 -4.89
C GLY A 85 -2.72 9.02 -4.51
N GLU A 86 -3.98 9.42 -4.53
CA GLU A 86 -4.46 10.71 -4.02
C GLU A 86 -5.45 10.48 -2.88
N ALA A 87 -4.93 10.45 -1.66
CA ALA A 87 -5.75 10.22 -0.48
C ALA A 87 -6.83 11.32 -0.33
N GLY A 88 -8.08 10.90 -0.08
CA GLY A 88 -9.19 11.82 0.17
C GLY A 88 -9.87 12.41 -1.05
N SER A 89 -9.37 12.15 -2.27
CA SER A 89 -9.90 12.73 -3.52
C SER A 89 -11.12 11.99 -4.10
N GLY A 90 -11.30 10.71 -3.78
CA GLY A 90 -12.27 9.84 -4.49
C GLY A 90 -11.86 9.54 -5.94
N ASN A 91 -10.62 9.86 -6.33
CA ASN A 91 -10.08 9.64 -7.67
C ASN A 91 -8.96 8.60 -7.61
N ILE A 92 -9.20 7.43 -8.21
CA ILE A 92 -8.25 6.31 -8.16
C ILE A 92 -7.17 6.34 -9.26
N VAL A 93 -7.18 7.35 -10.15
CA VAL A 93 -6.32 7.36 -11.35
C VAL A 93 -4.83 7.20 -10.99
N GLU A 94 -4.36 7.84 -9.93
CA GLU A 94 -2.98 7.73 -9.50
C GLU A 94 -2.65 6.33 -8.92
N ALA A 95 -3.54 5.75 -8.12
CA ALA A 95 -3.37 4.38 -7.63
C ALA A 95 -3.29 3.37 -8.79
N VAL A 96 -4.18 3.51 -9.77
CA VAL A 96 -4.17 2.69 -11.01
C VAL A 96 -2.87 2.89 -11.79
N ARG A 97 -2.41 4.14 -11.94
CA ARG A 97 -1.15 4.45 -12.62
C ARG A 97 0.04 3.76 -11.95
N HIS A 98 0.12 3.81 -10.62
CA HIS A 98 1.19 3.18 -9.84
C HIS A 98 1.15 1.66 -9.97
N LEU A 99 -0.02 1.02 -9.82
CA LEU A 99 -0.17 -0.44 -9.99
C LEU A 99 0.24 -0.88 -11.40
N ARG A 100 -0.24 -0.19 -12.44
CA ARG A 100 0.12 -0.51 -13.83
C ARG A 100 1.60 -0.29 -14.10
N ARG A 101 2.21 0.76 -13.54
CA ARG A 101 3.64 1.03 -13.70
C ARG A 101 4.47 -0.06 -13.05
N MET A 102 4.24 -0.36 -11.76
CA MET A 102 4.93 -1.45 -11.06
C MET A 102 4.76 -2.79 -11.77
N GLY A 103 3.55 -3.11 -12.21
CA GLY A 103 3.29 -4.36 -12.94
C GLY A 103 4.04 -4.46 -14.28
N ARG A 104 4.18 -3.35 -15.03
CA ARG A 104 5.00 -3.34 -16.26
C ARG A 104 6.49 -3.51 -15.94
N GLU A 105 6.97 -2.82 -14.92
CA GLU A 105 8.39 -2.86 -14.52
C GLU A 105 8.77 -4.24 -13.98
N MET A 106 7.91 -4.89 -13.19
CA MET A 106 8.12 -6.27 -12.74
C MET A 106 8.17 -7.27 -13.91
N ARG A 107 7.25 -7.17 -14.86
CA ARG A 107 7.28 -8.01 -16.07
C ARG A 107 8.53 -7.75 -16.93
N ALA A 108 8.97 -6.50 -17.02
CA ALA A 108 10.19 -6.16 -17.74
C ALA A 108 11.43 -6.80 -17.09
N LEU A 109 11.52 -6.84 -15.76
CA LEU A 109 12.60 -7.54 -15.06
C LEU A 109 12.54 -9.06 -15.29
N GLN A 110 11.33 -9.64 -15.24
CA GLN A 110 11.14 -11.08 -15.41
C GLN A 110 11.55 -11.57 -16.82
N SER A 111 11.41 -10.70 -17.82
CA SER A 111 11.79 -11.01 -19.20
C SER A 111 13.20 -10.52 -19.59
N ALA A 112 13.88 -9.76 -18.73
CA ALA A 112 15.20 -9.24 -19.01
C ALA A 112 16.29 -10.33 -18.94
N PRO A 113 17.29 -10.31 -19.83
CA PRO A 113 18.49 -11.13 -19.69
C PRO A 113 19.20 -10.84 -18.36
N ARG A 114 19.82 -11.88 -17.78
CA ARG A 114 20.44 -11.78 -16.44
C ARG A 114 21.54 -10.70 -16.37
N ASP A 115 22.28 -10.50 -17.43
CA ASP A 115 23.35 -9.50 -17.53
C ASP A 115 22.82 -8.06 -17.55
N GLU A 116 21.56 -7.83 -17.93
CA GLU A 116 20.92 -6.52 -17.87
C GLU A 116 20.41 -6.17 -16.46
N LEU A 117 20.19 -7.15 -15.57
CA LEU A 117 19.56 -6.89 -14.26
C LEU A 117 20.40 -5.98 -13.37
N MET A 118 21.74 -6.00 -13.50
CA MET A 118 22.61 -5.07 -12.78
C MET A 118 22.44 -3.62 -13.28
N ALA A 119 22.23 -3.42 -14.58
CA ALA A 119 21.95 -2.10 -15.14
C ALA A 119 20.60 -1.58 -14.64
N ARG A 120 19.58 -2.45 -14.57
CA ARG A 120 18.26 -2.13 -13.99
C ARG A 120 18.35 -1.76 -12.51
N ALA A 121 19.16 -2.45 -11.72
CA ALA A 121 19.38 -2.11 -10.32
C ALA A 121 19.97 -0.70 -10.14
N LYS A 122 20.91 -0.33 -11.00
CA LYS A 122 21.48 1.03 -11.04
C LYS A 122 20.43 2.08 -11.44
N GLU A 123 19.62 1.79 -12.46
CA GLU A 123 18.54 2.66 -12.93
C GLU A 123 17.50 2.90 -11.81
N TYR A 124 17.11 1.85 -11.09
CA TYR A 124 16.17 1.93 -9.97
C TYR A 124 16.80 2.50 -8.69
N ALA A 125 18.12 2.65 -8.65
CA ALA A 125 18.88 2.97 -7.44
C ALA A 125 18.48 2.04 -6.27
N ALA A 126 18.34 0.75 -6.55
CA ALA A 126 17.82 -0.27 -5.63
C ALA A 126 18.84 -1.40 -5.42
N PRO A 127 18.78 -2.13 -4.29
CA PRO A 127 19.63 -3.28 -4.05
C PRO A 127 19.50 -4.33 -5.16
N TYR A 128 20.63 -4.81 -5.67
CA TYR A 128 20.65 -5.77 -6.78
C TYR A 128 19.93 -7.08 -6.44
N GLU A 129 20.09 -7.55 -5.21
CA GLU A 129 19.46 -8.77 -4.72
C GLU A 129 17.92 -8.69 -4.77
N LEU A 130 17.35 -7.51 -4.51
CA LEU A 130 15.90 -7.28 -4.62
C LEU A 130 15.45 -7.27 -6.08
N VAL A 131 16.25 -6.72 -6.99
CA VAL A 131 15.96 -6.76 -8.45
C VAL A 131 15.98 -8.21 -8.95
N LEU A 132 16.98 -9.01 -8.55
CA LEU A 132 17.04 -10.44 -8.85
C LEU A 132 15.81 -11.17 -8.31
N ARG A 133 15.44 -10.88 -7.06
CA ARG A 133 14.29 -11.52 -6.42
C ARG A 133 12.98 -11.21 -7.15
N VAL A 134 12.79 -9.96 -7.59
CA VAL A 134 11.59 -9.60 -8.39
C VAL A 134 11.62 -10.27 -9.76
N ALA A 135 12.77 -10.34 -10.42
CA ALA A 135 12.90 -11.03 -11.71
C ALA A 135 12.52 -12.53 -11.60
N GLU A 136 12.90 -13.18 -10.50
CA GLU A 136 12.54 -14.57 -10.21
C GLU A 136 11.06 -14.76 -9.88
N LEU A 137 10.51 -13.90 -9.01
CA LEU A 137 9.13 -14.03 -8.53
C LEU A 137 8.08 -13.51 -9.51
N GLY A 138 8.44 -12.54 -10.36
CA GLY A 138 7.45 -11.75 -11.13
C GLY A 138 6.55 -10.86 -10.26
N ALA A 139 6.91 -10.66 -8.99
CA ALA A 139 6.16 -9.92 -7.99
C ALA A 139 7.10 -9.27 -6.97
N LEU A 140 6.60 -8.30 -6.19
CA LEU A 140 7.33 -7.81 -5.03
C LEU A 140 7.51 -8.91 -3.98
N PRO A 141 8.64 -8.94 -3.25
CA PRO A 141 8.87 -9.93 -2.18
C PRO A 141 8.07 -9.63 -0.90
N VAL A 142 7.30 -8.57 -0.87
CA VAL A 142 6.39 -8.16 0.21
C VAL A 142 5.01 -7.83 -0.36
N PRO A 143 3.94 -7.85 0.46
CA PRO A 143 2.61 -7.45 0.00
C PRO A 143 2.57 -6.02 -0.57
N ASN A 144 1.77 -5.83 -1.63
CA ASN A 144 1.51 -4.53 -2.24
C ASN A 144 0.01 -4.22 -2.22
N PHE A 145 -0.38 -3.17 -1.52
CA PHE A 145 -1.77 -2.74 -1.36
C PHE A 145 -2.05 -1.50 -2.21
N ALA A 146 -3.27 -1.41 -2.73
CA ALA A 146 -3.74 -0.19 -3.36
C ALA A 146 -4.22 0.80 -2.31
N ALA A 147 -3.78 2.04 -2.40
CA ALA A 147 -4.18 3.14 -1.55
C ALA A 147 -4.35 4.43 -2.35
N GLY A 148 -5.27 5.28 -1.91
CA GLY A 148 -5.52 6.60 -2.45
C GLY A 148 -6.65 6.64 -3.50
N GLY A 149 -7.73 7.33 -3.16
CA GLY A 149 -8.85 7.62 -4.05
C GLY A 149 -9.91 6.53 -4.18
N ILE A 150 -9.76 5.37 -3.57
CA ILE A 150 -10.76 4.29 -3.62
C ILE A 150 -12.02 4.72 -2.87
N ALA A 151 -13.18 4.70 -3.55
CA ALA A 151 -14.45 5.14 -3.00
C ALA A 151 -15.59 4.15 -3.22
N THR A 152 -15.49 3.28 -4.21
CA THR A 152 -16.56 2.34 -4.58
C THR A 152 -16.09 0.89 -4.55
N PRO A 153 -17.02 -0.09 -4.47
CA PRO A 153 -16.70 -1.51 -4.63
C PRO A 153 -16.00 -1.82 -5.97
N ALA A 154 -16.43 -1.15 -7.05
CA ALA A 154 -15.83 -1.33 -8.37
C ALA A 154 -14.38 -0.83 -8.43
N ASP A 155 -14.05 0.28 -7.72
CA ASP A 155 -12.67 0.76 -7.58
C ASP A 155 -11.78 -0.27 -6.89
N ALA A 156 -12.28 -0.85 -5.80
CA ALA A 156 -11.56 -1.90 -5.07
C ALA A 156 -11.30 -3.12 -5.98
N ALA A 157 -12.33 -3.60 -6.68
CA ALA A 157 -12.21 -4.72 -7.62
C ALA A 157 -11.23 -4.41 -8.76
N LEU A 158 -11.24 -3.18 -9.29
CA LEU A 158 -10.27 -2.75 -10.31
C LEU A 158 -8.83 -2.81 -9.77
N CYS A 159 -8.57 -2.28 -8.58
CA CYS A 159 -7.24 -2.34 -7.97
C CYS A 159 -6.76 -3.79 -7.78
N MET A 160 -7.63 -4.68 -7.30
CA MET A 160 -7.34 -6.10 -7.17
C MET A 160 -7.02 -6.75 -8.52
N SER A 161 -7.78 -6.44 -9.58
CA SER A 161 -7.53 -6.96 -10.94
C SER A 161 -6.20 -6.48 -11.54
N LEU A 162 -5.66 -5.37 -11.04
CA LEU A 162 -4.36 -4.83 -11.43
C LEU A 162 -3.19 -5.38 -10.61
N GLY A 163 -3.45 -6.35 -9.73
CA GLY A 163 -2.42 -7.05 -8.96
C GLY A 163 -2.19 -6.51 -7.55
N ALA A 164 -3.05 -5.62 -7.04
CA ALA A 164 -3.04 -5.31 -5.62
C ALA A 164 -3.48 -6.55 -4.81
N GLN A 165 -2.92 -6.74 -3.63
CA GLN A 165 -3.25 -7.87 -2.75
C GLN A 165 -4.30 -7.50 -1.69
N ALA A 166 -4.52 -6.21 -1.48
CA ALA A 166 -5.62 -5.63 -0.71
C ALA A 166 -5.76 -4.13 -1.01
N VAL A 167 -6.69 -3.47 -0.34
CA VAL A 167 -6.95 -2.03 -0.49
C VAL A 167 -6.93 -1.33 0.86
N PHE A 168 -6.44 -0.09 0.88
CA PHE A 168 -6.61 0.85 1.98
C PHE A 168 -7.64 1.90 1.59
N VAL A 169 -8.70 2.04 2.36
CA VAL A 169 -9.80 2.95 2.07
C VAL A 169 -10.06 3.85 3.28
N GLY A 170 -10.00 5.14 3.07
CA GLY A 170 -10.25 6.15 4.11
C GLY A 170 -11.54 6.92 3.83
N SER A 171 -11.42 8.10 3.24
CA SER A 171 -12.55 9.02 3.00
C SER A 171 -13.68 8.40 2.19
N GLY A 172 -13.39 7.47 1.28
CA GLY A 172 -14.41 6.77 0.51
C GLY A 172 -15.41 5.98 1.37
N ILE A 173 -14.99 5.55 2.56
CA ILE A 173 -15.86 4.95 3.57
C ILE A 173 -16.40 6.03 4.51
N PHE A 174 -15.53 6.77 5.20
CA PHE A 174 -15.92 7.65 6.31
C PHE A 174 -16.75 8.87 5.90
N LYS A 175 -16.68 9.31 4.64
CA LYS A 175 -17.49 10.40 4.10
C LYS A 175 -18.78 9.94 3.40
N SER A 176 -19.01 8.63 3.30
CA SER A 176 -20.24 8.09 2.70
C SER A 176 -21.45 8.26 3.64
N ALA A 177 -22.65 8.22 3.08
CA ALA A 177 -23.89 8.33 3.83
C ALA A 177 -24.06 7.21 4.88
N ASP A 178 -23.58 5.99 4.57
CA ASP A 178 -23.53 4.85 5.49
C ASP A 178 -22.13 4.21 5.44
N PRO A 179 -21.20 4.64 6.33
CA PRO A 179 -19.85 4.11 6.36
C PRO A 179 -19.79 2.60 6.62
N ALA A 180 -20.69 2.06 7.42
CA ALA A 180 -20.70 0.64 7.75
C ALA A 180 -21.13 -0.22 6.55
N ALA A 181 -22.17 0.19 5.84
CA ALA A 181 -22.60 -0.47 4.60
C ALA A 181 -21.51 -0.36 3.51
N ARG A 182 -20.92 0.83 3.35
CA ARG A 182 -19.82 1.07 2.39
C ARG A 182 -18.60 0.19 2.68
N ALA A 183 -18.20 0.08 3.96
CA ALA A 183 -17.09 -0.78 4.35
C ALA A 183 -17.34 -2.26 4.02
N ARG A 184 -18.52 -2.78 4.38
CA ARG A 184 -18.91 -4.16 4.05
C ARG A 184 -18.90 -4.43 2.53
N ALA A 185 -19.42 -3.49 1.77
CA ALA A 185 -19.48 -3.57 0.31
C ALA A 185 -18.07 -3.61 -0.33
N ILE A 186 -17.16 -2.75 0.14
CA ILE A 186 -15.77 -2.74 -0.33
C ILE A 186 -15.05 -4.03 0.05
N VAL A 187 -15.23 -4.54 1.28
CA VAL A 187 -14.65 -5.82 1.70
C VAL A 187 -15.16 -6.97 0.82
N ARG A 188 -16.48 -7.02 0.55
CA ARG A 188 -17.06 -8.04 -0.33
C ARG A 188 -16.47 -7.99 -1.74
N ALA A 189 -16.40 -6.79 -2.34
CA ALA A 189 -15.84 -6.59 -3.67
C ALA A 189 -14.34 -6.89 -3.74
N THR A 190 -13.58 -6.59 -2.69
CA THR A 190 -12.17 -6.95 -2.58
C THR A 190 -11.97 -8.46 -2.52
N THR A 191 -12.82 -9.15 -1.75
CA THR A 191 -12.76 -10.61 -1.60
C THR A 191 -13.18 -11.35 -2.87
N HIS A 192 -14.21 -10.86 -3.54
CA HIS A 192 -14.83 -11.51 -4.72
C HIS A 192 -14.61 -10.72 -6.02
N TRP A 193 -13.50 -10.01 -6.14
CA TRP A 193 -13.22 -9.10 -7.26
C TRP A 193 -13.27 -9.77 -8.65
N GLN A 194 -13.08 -11.09 -8.72
CA GLN A 194 -13.13 -11.86 -9.96
C GLN A 194 -14.57 -12.19 -10.42
N ASP A 195 -15.57 -12.05 -9.53
CA ASP A 195 -16.95 -12.30 -9.86
C ASP A 195 -17.71 -10.97 -10.02
N PRO A 196 -18.04 -10.56 -11.27
CA PRO A 196 -18.73 -9.30 -11.52
C PRO A 196 -20.14 -9.26 -10.92
N LYS A 197 -20.79 -10.41 -10.67
CA LYS A 197 -22.10 -10.45 -10.01
C LYS A 197 -21.97 -10.09 -8.54
N GLU A 198 -20.94 -10.60 -7.86
CA GLU A 198 -20.64 -10.26 -6.46
C GLU A 198 -20.29 -8.77 -6.32
N VAL A 199 -19.49 -8.21 -7.24
CA VAL A 199 -19.16 -6.78 -7.24
C VAL A 199 -20.41 -5.93 -7.50
N LEU A 200 -21.28 -6.35 -8.42
CA LEU A 200 -22.57 -5.69 -8.69
C LEU A 200 -23.47 -5.68 -7.46
N GLU A 201 -23.65 -6.85 -6.82
CA GLU A 201 -24.49 -6.94 -5.61
C GLU A 201 -23.90 -6.10 -4.45
N ALA A 202 -22.56 -6.09 -4.30
CA ALA A 202 -21.90 -5.22 -3.33
C ALA A 202 -22.13 -3.72 -3.60
N SER A 203 -22.36 -3.33 -4.84
CA SER A 203 -22.55 -1.93 -5.23
C SER A 203 -23.99 -1.42 -5.11
N ARG A 204 -24.96 -2.32 -4.87
CA ARG A 204 -26.39 -1.93 -4.79
C ARG A 204 -26.70 -1.21 -3.48
N GLY A 205 -27.55 -0.19 -3.58
CA GLY A 205 -28.15 0.49 -2.41
C GLY A 205 -27.19 1.30 -1.56
N LEU A 206 -25.98 1.62 -2.07
CA LEU A 206 -24.96 2.35 -1.29
C LEU A 206 -25.18 3.88 -1.27
N GLY A 207 -26.11 4.39 -2.08
CA GLY A 207 -26.27 5.84 -2.27
C GLY A 207 -25.08 6.47 -3.03
N GLU A 208 -25.08 7.79 -3.13
CA GLU A 208 -23.97 8.57 -3.67
C GLU A 208 -22.79 8.65 -2.70
#